data_827135214acf272b88ffddafae3b600e
#
_entry.id   827135214acf272b88ffddafae3b600e
#
_cell.length_a   1.000
_cell.length_b   1.000
_cell.length_c   1.000
_cell.angle_alpha   90.00
_cell.angle_beta   90.00
_cell.angle_gamma   90.00
#
_symmetry.space_group_name_H-M   'P 1'
#
loop_
_entity.id
_entity.type
_entity.pdbx_description
1 polymer ?
#
loop_
_entity_poly.entity_id
_entity_poly.type
_entity_poly.pdbx_seq_one_letter_code
_entity_poly.pdbx_strand_id
1 'polypeptide(L)'
;MIRHIVLVRFSAETSQTRIDEIFASLHALKQVVPGIVSISVGRNVSPEGLACGYTHAFTVDFTDVVARDRYLADPDHGKVGAALVAAASGGIDGLIVLDYALA
;
A
#
# COMPACT_ATOMS: atom_id res chain seq x y z
N MET A 1 4.12 -14.67 10.32
CA MET A 1 3.48 -13.72 9.39
C MET A 1 4.34 -12.47 9.22
N ILE A 2 4.31 -11.89 8.07
CA ILE A 2 4.99 -10.63 7.77
C ILE A 2 3.93 -9.57 7.49
N ARG A 3 4.05 -8.43 8.14
CA ARG A 3 3.22 -7.26 7.85
C ARG A 3 4.02 -6.26 7.03
N HIS A 4 3.51 -5.95 5.86
CA HIS A 4 4.03 -4.97 4.92
C HIS A 4 3.18 -3.71 5.06
N ILE A 5 3.80 -2.59 5.43
CA ILE A 5 3.09 -1.34 5.69
C ILE A 5 3.55 -0.30 4.68
N VAL A 6 2.60 0.37 4.06
CA VAL A 6 2.86 1.47 3.13
C VAL A 6 2.08 2.70 3.58
N LEU A 7 2.79 3.80 3.78
CA LEU A 7 2.19 5.11 3.99
C LEU A 7 2.23 5.86 2.67
N VAL A 8 1.14 6.50 2.31
CA VAL A 8 1.02 7.22 1.04
C VAL A 8 0.64 8.68 1.30
N ARG A 9 1.42 9.57 0.70
CA ARG A 9 1.08 10.99 0.62
C ARG A 9 0.56 11.25 -0.79
N PHE A 10 -0.77 11.16 -0.96
CA PHE A 10 -1.37 11.43 -2.27
C PHE A 10 -1.22 12.90 -2.63
N SER A 11 -1.00 13.16 -3.91
CA SER A 11 -1.01 14.50 -4.46
C SER A 11 -2.39 15.15 -4.27
N ALA A 12 -2.42 16.46 -4.01
CA ALA A 12 -3.67 17.22 -3.91
C ALA A 12 -4.47 17.17 -5.22
N GLU A 13 -3.83 16.88 -6.34
CA GLU A 13 -4.46 16.77 -7.65
C GLU A 13 -5.08 15.38 -7.91
N THR A 14 -4.77 14.39 -7.09
CA THR A 14 -5.31 13.04 -7.23
C THR A 14 -6.72 13.01 -6.66
N SER A 15 -7.70 12.67 -7.49
CA SER A 15 -9.10 12.62 -7.09
C SER A 15 -9.38 11.46 -6.14
N GLN A 16 -10.43 11.58 -5.33
CA GLN A 16 -10.89 10.48 -4.48
C GLN A 16 -11.28 9.25 -5.31
N THR A 17 -11.88 9.46 -6.48
CA THR A 17 -12.20 8.35 -7.40
C THR A 17 -10.94 7.59 -7.79
N ARG A 18 -9.85 8.29 -8.10
CA ARG A 18 -8.60 7.65 -8.47
C ARG A 18 -7.99 6.88 -7.30
N ILE A 19 -8.04 7.45 -6.10
CA ILE A 19 -7.58 6.76 -4.88
C ILE A 19 -8.35 5.47 -4.67
N ASP A 20 -9.67 5.52 -4.80
CA ASP A 20 -10.54 4.36 -4.65
C ASP A 20 -10.23 3.27 -5.68
N GLU A 21 -9.96 3.65 -6.94
CA GLU A 21 -9.56 2.72 -8.00
C GLU A 21 -8.24 2.02 -7.68
N ILE A 22 -7.25 2.78 -7.19
CA ILE A 22 -5.94 2.22 -6.82
C ILE A 22 -6.11 1.21 -5.70
N PHE A 23 -6.86 1.54 -4.66
CA PHE A 23 -7.07 0.63 -3.53
C PHE A 23 -7.92 -0.59 -3.92
N ALA A 24 -8.87 -0.45 -4.84
CA ALA A 24 -9.61 -1.60 -5.38
C ALA A 24 -8.66 -2.55 -6.13
N SER A 25 -7.74 -2.01 -6.93
CA SER A 25 -6.72 -2.82 -7.61
C SER A 25 -5.78 -3.52 -6.63
N LEU A 26 -5.44 -2.84 -5.53
CA LEU A 26 -4.64 -3.44 -4.46
C LEU A 26 -5.38 -4.62 -3.82
N HIS A 27 -6.65 -4.44 -3.45
CA HIS A 27 -7.46 -5.51 -2.86
C HIS A 27 -7.59 -6.72 -3.78
N ALA A 28 -7.66 -6.50 -5.10
CA ALA A 28 -7.76 -7.56 -6.09
C ALA A 28 -6.53 -8.48 -6.11
N LEU A 29 -5.37 -8.00 -5.64
CA LEU A 29 -4.15 -8.80 -5.58
C LEU A 29 -4.28 -10.01 -4.65
N LYS A 30 -5.15 -9.96 -3.66
CA LYS A 30 -5.38 -11.09 -2.76
C LYS A 30 -5.86 -12.33 -3.51
N GLN A 31 -6.57 -12.17 -4.62
CA GLN A 31 -7.07 -13.26 -5.43
C GLN A 31 -6.02 -13.81 -6.40
N VAL A 32 -4.94 -13.07 -6.64
CA VAL A 32 -3.96 -13.34 -7.68
C VAL A 32 -2.63 -13.84 -7.09
N VAL A 33 -2.23 -13.30 -5.94
CA VAL A 33 -0.94 -13.59 -5.33
C VAL A 33 -1.12 -14.54 -4.15
N PRO A 34 -0.58 -15.78 -4.24
CA PRO A 34 -0.65 -16.73 -3.12
C PRO A 34 0.08 -16.21 -1.88
N GLY A 35 -0.46 -16.52 -0.71
CA GLY A 35 0.15 -16.20 0.56
C GLY A 35 -0.23 -14.85 1.16
N ILE A 36 -1.05 -14.07 0.48
CA ILE A 36 -1.67 -12.88 1.08
C ILE A 36 -2.76 -13.34 2.03
N VAL A 37 -2.63 -12.98 3.31
CA VAL A 37 -3.61 -13.31 4.35
C VAL A 37 -4.71 -12.26 4.40
N SER A 38 -4.31 -10.98 4.40
CA SER A 38 -5.26 -9.87 4.48
C SER A 38 -4.65 -8.60 3.90
N ILE A 39 -5.53 -7.74 3.41
CA ILE A 39 -5.19 -6.39 2.95
C ILE A 39 -6.13 -5.43 3.66
N SER A 40 -5.57 -4.37 4.23
CA SER A 40 -6.33 -3.31 4.90
C SER A 40 -5.87 -1.95 4.39
N VAL A 41 -6.80 -1.08 4.09
CA VAL A 41 -6.52 0.29 3.62
C VAL A 41 -7.29 1.27 4.48
N GLY A 42 -6.76 2.47 4.63
CA GLY A 42 -7.44 3.48 5.39
C GLY A 42 -6.87 4.88 5.18
N ARG A 43 -7.71 5.85 5.51
CA ARG A 43 -7.34 7.25 5.54
C ARG A 43 -6.80 7.59 6.93
N ASN A 44 -5.83 8.50 7.00
CA ASN A 44 -5.33 8.99 8.29
C ASN A 44 -6.47 9.65 9.08
N VAL A 45 -6.65 9.21 10.30
CA VAL A 45 -7.64 9.77 11.25
C VAL A 45 -6.99 10.13 12.59
N SER A 46 -5.66 10.19 12.66
CA SER A 46 -4.96 10.55 13.89
C SER A 46 -5.17 12.02 14.22
N PRO A 47 -5.54 12.35 15.47
CA PRO A 47 -5.71 13.74 15.89
C PRO A 47 -4.41 14.40 16.35
N GLU A 48 -3.27 13.69 16.34
CA GLU A 48 -2.02 14.18 16.93
C GLU A 48 -1.29 15.21 16.07
N GLY A 49 -1.60 15.30 14.77
CA GLY A 49 -0.90 16.23 13.88
C GLY A 49 0.52 15.78 13.52
N LEU A 50 0.81 14.48 13.61
CA LEU A 50 2.15 13.92 13.41
C LEU A 50 2.28 13.06 12.15
N ALA A 51 1.31 13.16 11.22
CA ALA A 51 1.31 12.33 10.02
C ALA A 51 2.26 12.83 8.92
N CYS A 52 2.90 13.98 9.09
CA CYS A 52 3.90 14.52 8.14
C CYS A 52 3.36 14.65 6.71
N GLY A 53 2.06 14.93 6.56
CA GLY A 53 1.42 15.07 5.25
C GLY A 53 0.99 13.76 4.59
N TYR A 54 1.27 12.61 5.20
CA TYR A 54 0.79 11.32 4.70
C TYR A 54 -0.71 11.19 4.96
N THR A 55 -1.46 10.87 3.92
CA THR A 55 -2.92 10.94 3.95
C THR A 55 -3.58 9.59 4.15
N HIS A 56 -2.91 8.52 3.72
CA HIS A 56 -3.45 7.17 3.71
C HIS A 56 -2.38 6.16 4.07
N ALA A 57 -2.81 4.99 4.48
CA ALA A 57 -1.94 3.85 4.71
C ALA A 57 -2.64 2.57 4.27
N PHE A 58 -1.86 1.57 3.92
CA PHE A 58 -2.37 0.22 3.77
C PHE A 58 -1.39 -0.79 4.35
N THR A 59 -1.92 -1.94 4.70
CA THR A 59 -1.12 -3.08 5.14
C THR A 59 -1.47 -4.30 4.32
N VAL A 60 -0.46 -5.12 4.06
CA VAL A 60 -0.62 -6.45 3.47
C VAL A 60 0.06 -7.44 4.39
N ASP A 61 -0.69 -8.40 4.90
CA ASP A 61 -0.15 -9.45 5.75
C ASP A 61 0.08 -10.70 4.91
N PHE A 62 1.29 -11.28 5.03
CA PHE A 62 1.72 -12.48 4.31
C PHE A 62 1.97 -13.62 5.28
N THR A 63 1.80 -14.84 4.80
CA THR A 63 2.10 -16.05 5.60
C THR A 63 3.56 -16.10 6.03
N ASP A 64 4.49 -15.67 5.15
CA ASP A 64 5.93 -15.71 5.37
C ASP A 64 6.68 -14.77 4.41
N VAL A 65 8.00 -14.72 4.54
CA VAL A 65 8.85 -13.87 3.68
C VAL A 65 8.82 -14.31 2.22
N VAL A 66 8.66 -15.60 1.95
CA VAL A 66 8.60 -16.12 0.59
C VAL A 66 7.37 -15.57 -0.14
N ALA A 67 6.23 -15.53 0.53
CA ALA A 67 5.01 -14.95 -0.02
C ALA A 67 5.17 -13.44 -0.28
N ARG A 68 5.78 -12.71 0.66
CA ARG A 68 6.08 -11.29 0.50
C ARG A 68 6.97 -11.04 -0.71
N ASP A 69 8.04 -11.82 -0.88
CA ASP A 69 8.97 -11.67 -2.00
C ASP A 69 8.29 -11.98 -3.34
N ARG A 70 7.41 -12.99 -3.35
CA ARG A 70 6.59 -13.31 -4.54
C ARG A 70 5.68 -12.14 -4.92
N TYR A 71 5.04 -11.52 -3.94
CA TYR A 71 4.19 -10.34 -4.13
C TYR A 71 4.99 -9.19 -4.75
N LEU A 72 6.19 -8.89 -4.21
CA LEU A 72 7.01 -7.79 -4.72
C LEU A 72 7.46 -8.02 -6.16
N ALA A 73 7.61 -9.27 -6.59
CA ALA A 73 8.02 -9.63 -7.95
C ALA A 73 6.84 -9.79 -8.92
N ASP A 74 5.61 -9.77 -8.43
CA ASP A 74 4.42 -10.00 -9.25
C ASP A 74 4.14 -8.82 -10.18
N PRO A 75 3.88 -9.09 -11.49
CA PRO A 75 3.60 -8.01 -12.45
C PRO A 75 2.36 -7.17 -12.11
N ASP A 76 1.33 -7.76 -11.53
CA ASP A 76 0.12 -7.03 -11.15
C ASP A 76 0.40 -6.11 -9.96
N HIS A 77 1.22 -6.55 -9.00
CA HIS A 77 1.72 -5.67 -7.95
C HIS A 77 2.52 -4.50 -8.54
N GLY A 78 3.35 -4.77 -9.54
CA GLY A 78 4.12 -3.71 -10.22
C GLY A 78 3.23 -2.62 -10.82
N LYS A 79 2.08 -3.00 -11.37
CA LYS A 79 1.10 -2.06 -11.92
C LYS A 79 0.47 -1.18 -10.82
N VAL A 80 0.11 -1.79 -9.69
CA VAL A 80 -0.43 -1.04 -8.55
C VAL A 80 0.63 -0.10 -7.99
N GLY A 81 1.88 -0.56 -7.86
CA GLY A 81 2.99 0.26 -7.40
C GLY A 81 3.23 1.48 -8.29
N ALA A 82 3.20 1.28 -9.61
CA ALA A 82 3.35 2.38 -10.57
C ALA A 82 2.21 3.40 -10.45
N ALA A 83 0.98 2.92 -10.25
CA ALA A 83 -0.18 3.80 -10.06
C ALA A 83 -0.06 4.62 -8.75
N LEU A 84 0.43 4.00 -7.67
CA LEU A 84 0.69 4.70 -6.40
C LEU A 84 1.74 5.80 -6.57
N VAL A 85 2.85 5.49 -7.21
CA VAL A 85 3.93 6.47 -7.47
C VAL A 85 3.41 7.63 -8.29
N ALA A 86 2.62 7.37 -9.33
CA ALA A 86 2.04 8.40 -10.19
C ALA A 86 1.05 9.32 -9.44
N ALA A 87 0.34 8.77 -8.44
CA ALA A 87 -0.66 9.51 -7.66
C ALA A 87 -0.07 10.18 -6.41
N ALA A 88 1.13 9.81 -5.99
CA ALA A 88 1.77 10.32 -4.79
C ALA A 88 2.40 11.69 -5.03
N SER A 89 2.40 12.52 -3.99
CA SER A 89 3.10 13.80 -3.99
C SER A 89 4.61 13.57 -4.01
N GLY A 90 5.28 14.04 -5.04
CA GLY A 90 6.72 13.82 -5.21
C GLY A 90 7.08 12.42 -5.72
N GLY A 91 6.11 11.66 -6.24
CA GLY A 91 6.38 10.33 -6.75
C GLY A 91 6.78 9.35 -5.65
N ILE A 92 7.88 8.62 -5.87
CA ILE A 92 8.38 7.64 -4.90
C ILE A 92 8.67 8.26 -3.52
N ASP A 93 9.01 9.55 -3.47
CA ASP A 93 9.27 10.25 -2.20
C ASP A 93 8.00 10.43 -1.37
N GLY A 94 6.82 10.23 -1.95
CA GLY A 94 5.53 10.24 -1.26
C GLY A 94 5.12 8.91 -0.66
N LEU A 95 6.00 7.91 -0.67
CA LEU A 95 5.75 6.58 -0.12
C LEU A 95 6.75 6.26 0.98
N ILE A 96 6.26 5.64 2.05
CA ILE A 96 7.11 5.03 3.08
C ILE A 96 6.71 3.57 3.18
N VAL A 97 7.69 2.69 3.07
CA VAL A 97 7.47 1.24 3.10
C VAL A 97 8.34 0.64 4.19
N LEU A 98 7.72 -0.13 5.07
CA LEU A 98 8.48 -0.94 6.02
C LEU A 98 7.71 -2.23 6.34
N ASP A 99 8.46 -3.26 6.67
CA ASP A 99 7.92 -4.56 7.01
C ASP A 99 8.40 -4.98 8.38
N TYR A 100 7.57 -5.76 9.09
CA TYR A 100 8.04 -6.45 10.30
C TYR A 100 7.35 -7.80 10.45
N ALA A 101 8.02 -8.70 11.19
CA ALA A 101 7.45 -9.99 11.51
C ALA A 101 6.46 -9.84 12.66
N LEU A 102 5.26 -10.41 12.50
CA LEU A 102 4.29 -10.50 13.59
C LEU A 102 4.68 -11.65 14.52
N ALA A 103 4.62 -11.36 15.79
CA ALA A 103 4.93 -12.36 16.81
C ALA A 103 3.87 -13.45 16.91
#